data_f3ccfbd30cd4d5d4834cecd2f072e702
#
_entry.id   f3ccfbd30cd4d5d4834cecd2f072e702
#
_cell.length_a   1.000
_cell.length_b   1.000
_cell.length_c   1.000
_cell.angle_alpha   90.00
_cell.angle_beta   90.00
_cell.angle_gamma   90.00
#
_symmetry.space_group_name_H-M   'P 1'
#
loop_
_entity.id
_entity.type
_entity.pdbx_description
1 polymer ?
#
loop_
_entity_poly.entity_id
_entity_poly.type
_entity_poly.pdbx_seq_one_letter_code
_entity_poly.pdbx_strand_id
1 'polypeptide(L)'
;MNCQITALRPEDWAAAREIYREGIATGNATFETELPSWEKWDSTHRQDCRLAARELIAPMQGNTGCDTNGVLGFAALSPVSTRAVYAGVAEISVYVGAAARGRGVGKALLQALVEESELNGVWTLQAGIFPENVASIALHKSCGFREVGVRRRIGKLGDTWRDVLLLERRSSKAGN
;
A
#
# COMPACT_ATOMS: atom_id res chain seq x y z
N MET A 1 -6.71 18.64 3.11
CA MET A 1 -6.63 17.46 2.23
C MET A 1 -8.05 17.05 1.88
N ASN A 2 -8.40 16.99 0.58
CA ASN A 2 -9.76 16.63 0.14
C ASN A 2 -9.79 15.19 -0.42
N CYS A 3 -9.47 14.20 0.41
CA CYS A 3 -9.69 12.80 0.05
C CYS A 3 -10.35 12.04 1.19
N GLN A 4 -11.19 11.09 0.84
CA GLN A 4 -11.82 10.13 1.73
C GLN A 4 -11.13 8.78 1.59
N ILE A 5 -10.89 8.10 2.70
CA ILE A 5 -10.41 6.72 2.70
C ILE A 5 -11.60 5.79 2.87
N THR A 6 -11.69 4.81 1.97
CA THR A 6 -12.77 3.80 1.93
C THR A 6 -12.17 2.42 1.69
N ALA A 7 -12.96 1.36 1.84
CA ALA A 7 -12.54 0.04 1.39
C ALA A 7 -12.27 0.04 -0.12
N LEU A 8 -11.21 -0.64 -0.54
CA LEU A 8 -10.94 -0.93 -1.96
C LEU A 8 -11.85 -2.10 -2.40
N ARG A 9 -12.62 -1.88 -3.44
CA ARG A 9 -13.60 -2.86 -3.98
C ARG A 9 -13.13 -3.42 -5.32
N PRO A 10 -13.65 -4.58 -5.75
CA PRO A 10 -13.32 -5.14 -7.07
C PRO A 10 -13.54 -4.18 -8.24
N GLU A 11 -14.59 -3.35 -8.19
CA GLU A 11 -14.90 -2.34 -9.20
C GLU A 11 -13.86 -1.22 -9.28
N ASP A 12 -13.04 -1.03 -8.24
CA ASP A 12 -11.95 -0.04 -8.22
C ASP A 12 -10.70 -0.54 -8.92
N TRP A 13 -10.65 -1.85 -9.22
CA TRP A 13 -9.43 -2.49 -9.69
C TRP A 13 -8.88 -1.86 -10.98
N ALA A 14 -9.74 -1.44 -11.88
CA ALA A 14 -9.30 -0.80 -13.12
C ALA A 14 -8.45 0.46 -12.83
N ALA A 15 -8.91 1.31 -11.90
CA ALA A 15 -8.18 2.52 -11.48
C ALA A 15 -6.94 2.19 -10.64
N ALA A 16 -7.06 1.27 -9.68
CA ALA A 16 -5.95 0.83 -8.84
C ALA A 16 -4.83 0.19 -9.68
N ARG A 17 -5.20 -0.61 -10.67
CA ARG A 17 -4.28 -1.26 -11.61
C ARG A 17 -3.49 -0.24 -12.44
N GLU A 18 -4.13 0.85 -12.85
CA GLU A 18 -3.47 1.93 -13.58
C GLU A 18 -2.45 2.65 -12.67
N ILE A 19 -2.81 2.95 -11.41
CA ILE A 19 -1.89 3.51 -10.43
C ILE A 19 -0.72 2.55 -10.16
N TYR A 20 -0.98 1.25 -10.13
CA TYR A 20 0.06 0.23 -9.98
C TYR A 20 1.00 0.23 -11.21
N ARG A 21 0.45 0.36 -12.43
CA ARG A 21 1.22 0.48 -13.67
C ARG A 21 2.17 1.69 -13.62
N GLU A 22 1.70 2.83 -13.13
CA GLU A 22 2.56 4.01 -12.92
C GLU A 22 3.69 3.72 -11.93
N GLY A 23 3.41 2.96 -10.87
CA GLY A 23 4.42 2.52 -9.89
C GLY A 23 5.49 1.64 -10.53
N ILE A 24 5.09 0.61 -11.27
CA ILE A 24 5.99 -0.30 -12.02
C ILE A 24 6.87 0.51 -12.98
N ALA A 25 6.28 1.43 -13.73
CA ALA A 25 6.99 2.25 -14.71
C ALA A 25 8.11 3.12 -14.11
N THR A 26 8.08 3.41 -12.80
CA THR A 26 9.17 4.13 -12.13
C THR A 26 10.45 3.29 -11.99
N GLY A 27 10.36 1.95 -12.05
CA GLY A 27 11.45 1.04 -11.73
C GLY A 27 11.93 1.13 -10.27
N ASN A 28 11.17 1.81 -9.40
CA ASN A 28 11.61 2.12 -8.04
C ASN A 28 10.54 1.86 -6.95
N ALA A 29 9.40 1.25 -7.33
CA ALA A 29 8.29 1.02 -6.39
C ALA A 29 8.05 -0.46 -6.07
N THR A 30 8.48 -1.38 -6.92
CA THR A 30 8.19 -2.81 -6.81
C THR A 30 9.17 -3.63 -7.65
N PHE A 31 9.30 -4.92 -7.34
CA PHE A 31 9.98 -5.91 -8.19
C PHE A 31 9.08 -6.42 -9.34
N GLU A 32 7.78 -6.17 -9.28
CA GLU A 32 6.87 -6.57 -10.34
C GLU A 32 7.20 -5.81 -11.64
N THR A 33 7.20 -6.53 -12.74
CA THR A 33 7.43 -6.01 -14.11
C THR A 33 6.16 -6.04 -14.93
N GLU A 34 5.17 -6.82 -14.50
CA GLU A 34 3.88 -6.99 -15.16
C GLU A 34 2.73 -6.72 -14.20
N LEU A 35 1.63 -6.26 -14.77
CA LEU A 35 0.41 -6.02 -13.99
C LEU A 35 -0.32 -7.32 -13.73
N PRO A 36 -0.63 -7.67 -12.47
CA PRO A 36 -1.46 -8.83 -12.17
C PRO A 36 -2.90 -8.63 -12.63
N SER A 37 -3.62 -9.76 -12.84
CA SER A 37 -5.09 -9.73 -12.90
C SER A 37 -5.65 -9.45 -11.50
N TRP A 38 -6.96 -9.12 -11.43
CA TRP A 38 -7.64 -8.98 -10.14
C TRP A 38 -7.54 -10.25 -9.30
N GLU A 39 -7.80 -11.41 -9.91
CA GLU A 39 -7.80 -12.71 -9.22
C GLU A 39 -6.43 -13.04 -8.62
N LYS A 40 -5.36 -12.73 -9.36
CA LYS A 40 -4.00 -12.92 -8.88
C LYS A 40 -3.68 -12.00 -7.72
N TRP A 41 -4.04 -10.72 -7.83
CA TRP A 41 -3.82 -9.73 -6.78
C TRP A 41 -4.66 -10.06 -5.55
N ASP A 42 -5.95 -10.37 -5.74
CA ASP A 42 -6.89 -10.73 -4.69
C ASP A 42 -6.43 -11.94 -3.87
N SER A 43 -5.92 -12.98 -4.54
CA SER A 43 -5.44 -14.21 -3.89
C SER A 43 -4.19 -14.04 -3.03
N THR A 44 -3.42 -12.98 -3.24
CA THR A 44 -2.15 -12.73 -2.52
C THR A 44 -2.27 -11.68 -1.41
N HIS A 45 -3.38 -10.95 -1.36
CA HIS A 45 -3.61 -9.91 -0.37
C HIS A 45 -4.72 -10.31 0.61
N ARG A 46 -4.63 -9.82 1.83
CA ARG A 46 -5.66 -10.05 2.85
C ARG A 46 -6.99 -9.45 2.38
N GLN A 47 -8.10 -10.10 2.72
CA GLN A 47 -9.45 -9.62 2.36
C GLN A 47 -9.86 -8.39 3.20
N ASP A 48 -9.41 -8.34 4.44
CA ASP A 48 -9.43 -7.16 5.29
C ASP A 48 -8.26 -6.21 4.92
N CYS A 49 -8.25 -5.00 5.43
CA CYS A 49 -7.12 -4.08 5.27
C CYS A 49 -6.76 -3.78 3.79
N ARG A 50 -7.79 -3.47 2.99
CA ARG A 50 -7.67 -2.99 1.61
C ARG A 50 -8.37 -1.65 1.49
N LEU A 51 -7.62 -0.59 1.22
CA LEU A 51 -8.11 0.78 1.25
C LEU A 51 -7.86 1.50 -0.06
N ALA A 52 -8.78 2.38 -0.43
CA ALA A 52 -8.66 3.33 -1.52
C ALA A 52 -8.82 4.76 -0.99
N ALA A 53 -7.96 5.66 -1.46
CA ALA A 53 -8.17 7.09 -1.29
C ALA A 53 -8.96 7.61 -2.48
N ARG A 54 -10.05 8.34 -2.22
CA ARG A 54 -10.91 8.91 -3.25
C ARG A 54 -10.94 10.42 -3.16
N GLU A 55 -11.06 11.08 -4.28
CA GLU A 55 -11.30 12.50 -4.31
C GLU A 55 -12.69 12.83 -3.72
N LEU A 56 -12.74 13.82 -2.83
CA LEU A 56 -14.03 14.35 -2.40
C LEU A 56 -14.57 15.24 -3.52
N ILE A 57 -15.47 14.71 -4.32
CA ILE A 57 -16.23 15.48 -5.29
C ILE A 57 -17.37 16.17 -4.51
N ALA A 58 -17.46 17.49 -4.60
CA ALA A 58 -18.61 18.18 -4.08
C ALA A 58 -19.89 17.60 -4.75
N PRO A 59 -20.98 17.34 -4.01
CA PRO A 59 -22.16 16.74 -4.58
C PRO A 59 -22.70 17.65 -5.69
N MET A 60 -22.52 17.24 -6.93
CA MET A 60 -23.26 17.79 -8.05
C MET A 60 -24.71 17.30 -7.91
N GLN A 61 -25.66 18.22 -7.87
CA GLN A 61 -27.08 17.89 -7.80
C GLN A 61 -27.44 16.94 -8.96
N GLY A 62 -27.81 15.71 -8.62
CA GLY A 62 -28.41 14.75 -9.55
C GLY A 62 -27.63 13.48 -9.86
N ASN A 63 -26.44 13.25 -9.33
CA ASN A 63 -25.71 12.00 -9.58
C ASN A 63 -25.71 11.10 -8.33
N THR A 64 -26.51 10.01 -8.37
CA THR A 64 -26.55 8.96 -7.33
C THR A 64 -25.60 7.80 -7.64
N GLY A 65 -24.74 7.92 -8.66
CA GLY A 65 -23.76 6.93 -9.06
C GLY A 65 -22.45 7.11 -8.30
N CYS A 66 -21.95 6.06 -7.68
CA CYS A 66 -20.59 5.98 -7.17
C CYS A 66 -19.63 5.96 -8.37
N ASP A 67 -19.19 7.13 -8.83
CA ASP A 67 -18.22 7.21 -9.90
C ASP A 67 -16.86 6.67 -9.42
N THR A 68 -16.44 5.54 -9.98
CA THR A 68 -15.15 4.87 -9.74
C THR A 68 -13.94 5.71 -10.21
N ASN A 69 -14.18 6.83 -10.83
CA ASN A 69 -13.16 7.71 -11.46
C ASN A 69 -12.35 8.58 -10.49
N GLY A 70 -12.57 8.46 -9.18
CA GLY A 70 -11.90 9.31 -8.19
C GLY A 70 -10.84 8.61 -7.35
N VAL A 71 -10.33 7.43 -7.72
CA VAL A 71 -9.27 6.74 -6.96
C VAL A 71 -7.93 7.45 -7.16
N LEU A 72 -7.40 8.01 -6.06
CA LEU A 72 -6.13 8.75 -6.02
C LEU A 72 -4.94 7.87 -5.63
N GLY A 73 -5.23 6.76 -4.98
CA GLY A 73 -4.24 5.79 -4.49
C GLY A 73 -4.92 4.63 -3.78
N PHE A 74 -4.17 3.59 -3.51
CA PHE A 74 -4.63 2.44 -2.74
C PHE A 74 -3.55 1.90 -1.82
N ALA A 75 -3.97 1.17 -0.81
CA ALA A 75 -3.08 0.48 0.12
C ALA A 75 -3.69 -0.86 0.51
N ALA A 76 -2.84 -1.87 0.73
CA ALA A 76 -3.27 -3.21 1.10
C ALA A 76 -2.20 -3.92 1.92
N LEU A 77 -2.59 -5.03 2.56
CA LEU A 77 -1.70 -5.92 3.29
C LEU A 77 -1.62 -7.28 2.61
N SER A 78 -0.43 -7.85 2.57
CA SER A 78 -0.19 -9.25 2.25
C SER A 78 0.43 -10.00 3.44
N PRO A 79 0.10 -11.30 3.66
CA PRO A 79 0.72 -12.08 4.73
C PRO A 79 2.19 -12.32 4.41
N VAL A 80 3.07 -12.21 5.41
CA VAL A 80 4.51 -12.48 5.23
C VAL A 80 4.84 -13.96 5.32
N SER A 81 3.94 -14.79 5.85
CA SER A 81 4.16 -16.22 6.05
C SER A 81 2.82 -16.95 6.23
N THR A 82 2.81 -18.23 5.84
CA THR A 82 1.68 -19.15 6.08
C THR A 82 1.72 -19.81 7.46
N ARG A 83 2.80 -19.62 8.24
CA ARG A 83 2.93 -20.20 9.59
C ARG A 83 2.07 -19.42 10.58
N ALA A 84 1.27 -20.11 11.39
CA ALA A 84 0.34 -19.52 12.37
C ALA A 84 1.02 -18.56 13.37
N VAL A 85 2.28 -18.80 13.72
CA VAL A 85 3.04 -17.92 14.63
C VAL A 85 3.28 -16.51 14.06
N TYR A 86 3.10 -16.32 12.74
CA TYR A 86 3.21 -15.04 12.05
C TYR A 86 1.85 -14.50 11.55
N ALA A 87 0.73 -15.04 12.02
CA ALA A 87 -0.61 -14.67 11.53
C ALA A 87 -0.91 -13.16 11.63
N GLY A 88 -0.33 -12.48 12.62
CA GLY A 88 -0.45 -11.03 12.79
C GLY A 88 0.73 -10.23 12.26
N VAL A 89 1.54 -10.78 11.35
CA VAL A 89 2.61 -10.06 10.64
C VAL A 89 2.22 -9.92 9.18
N ALA A 90 2.21 -8.70 8.67
CA ALA A 90 1.85 -8.42 7.29
C ALA A 90 2.82 -7.43 6.62
N GLU A 91 2.97 -7.56 5.32
CA GLU A 91 3.67 -6.60 4.49
C GLU A 91 2.69 -5.60 3.91
N ILE A 92 3.07 -4.33 3.96
CA ILE A 92 2.24 -3.22 3.52
C ILE A 92 2.65 -2.78 2.11
N SER A 93 1.65 -2.51 1.26
CA SER A 93 1.80 -1.88 -0.04
C SER A 93 0.99 -0.59 -0.08
N VAL A 94 1.61 0.51 -0.54
CA VAL A 94 0.96 1.82 -0.74
C VAL A 94 1.35 2.37 -2.09
N TYR A 95 0.36 2.67 -2.93
CA TYR A 95 0.55 3.26 -4.24
C TYR A 95 -0.31 4.52 -4.39
N VAL A 96 0.28 5.58 -4.93
CA VAL A 96 -0.39 6.86 -5.15
C VAL A 96 -0.18 7.27 -6.60
N GLY A 97 -1.27 7.57 -7.29
CA GLY A 97 -1.28 8.04 -8.68
C GLY A 97 -0.42 9.29 -8.84
N ALA A 98 0.26 9.41 -9.97
CA ALA A 98 1.22 10.49 -10.22
C ALA A 98 0.64 11.89 -9.97
N ALA A 99 -0.59 12.13 -10.41
CA ALA A 99 -1.30 13.40 -10.24
C ALA A 99 -1.69 13.71 -8.77
N ALA A 100 -1.68 12.70 -7.89
CA ALA A 100 -2.06 12.83 -6.48
C ALA A 100 -0.86 12.84 -5.52
N ARG A 101 0.36 12.65 -6.03
CA ARG A 101 1.59 12.70 -5.22
C ARG A 101 1.81 14.10 -4.64
N GLY A 102 2.50 14.16 -3.49
CA GLY A 102 2.75 15.44 -2.80
C GLY A 102 1.53 16.06 -2.12
N ARG A 103 0.32 15.52 -2.33
CA ARG A 103 -0.95 16.01 -1.76
C ARG A 103 -1.32 15.38 -0.41
N GLY A 104 -0.44 14.57 0.19
CA GLY A 104 -0.65 13.89 1.48
C GLY A 104 -1.49 12.60 1.40
N VAL A 105 -1.92 12.18 0.21
CA VAL A 105 -2.75 10.97 0.00
C VAL A 105 -2.08 9.71 0.55
N GLY A 106 -0.79 9.52 0.28
CA GLY A 106 -0.05 8.38 0.79
C GLY A 106 -0.01 8.30 2.32
N LYS A 107 0.11 9.47 3.00
CA LYS A 107 0.09 9.53 4.46
C LYS A 107 -1.29 9.15 5.02
N ALA A 108 -2.35 9.65 4.41
CA ALA A 108 -3.72 9.31 4.82
C ALA A 108 -4.00 7.81 4.65
N LEU A 109 -3.62 7.22 3.51
CA LEU A 109 -3.75 5.78 3.26
C LEU A 109 -2.97 4.96 4.29
N LEU A 110 -1.69 5.31 4.52
CA LEU A 110 -0.83 4.57 5.43
C LEU A 110 -1.33 4.64 6.87
N GLN A 111 -1.78 5.81 7.34
CA GLN A 111 -2.34 5.98 8.68
C GLN A 111 -3.62 5.16 8.84
N ALA A 112 -4.55 5.26 7.90
CA ALA A 112 -5.79 4.48 7.93
C ALA A 112 -5.53 2.96 7.89
N LEU A 113 -4.56 2.51 7.07
CA LEU A 113 -4.22 1.10 6.99
C LEU A 113 -3.56 0.58 8.27
N VAL A 114 -2.77 1.41 8.96
CA VAL A 114 -2.23 1.09 10.29
C VAL A 114 -3.36 0.89 11.30
N GLU A 115 -4.34 1.79 11.33
CA GLU A 115 -5.50 1.68 12.24
C GLU A 115 -6.33 0.42 11.93
N GLU A 116 -6.64 0.20 10.67
CA GLU A 116 -7.38 -0.97 10.21
C GLU A 116 -6.65 -2.28 10.54
N SER A 117 -5.32 -2.31 10.37
CA SER A 117 -4.49 -3.46 10.68
C SER A 117 -4.55 -3.85 12.17
N GLU A 118 -4.53 -2.86 13.05
CA GLU A 118 -4.64 -3.07 14.50
C GLU A 118 -6.01 -3.64 14.89
N LEU A 119 -7.10 -3.17 14.26
CA LEU A 119 -8.46 -3.70 14.46
C LEU A 119 -8.60 -5.15 13.98
N ASN A 120 -7.84 -5.54 12.95
CA ASN A 120 -7.85 -6.89 12.39
C ASN A 120 -6.74 -7.80 12.96
N GLY A 121 -6.19 -7.46 14.13
CA GLY A 121 -5.26 -8.32 14.86
C GLY A 121 -3.85 -8.40 14.28
N VAL A 122 -3.47 -7.48 13.39
CA VAL A 122 -2.10 -7.40 12.87
C VAL A 122 -1.25 -6.62 13.87
N TRP A 123 -0.27 -7.29 14.45
CA TRP A 123 0.61 -6.70 15.46
C TRP A 123 1.94 -6.16 14.91
N THR A 124 2.37 -6.60 13.73
CA THR A 124 3.57 -6.08 13.07
C THR A 124 3.33 -5.84 11.59
N LEU A 125 3.60 -4.63 11.15
CA LEU A 125 3.66 -4.27 9.74
C LEU A 125 5.11 -4.19 9.28
N GLN A 126 5.40 -4.76 8.10
CA GLN A 126 6.67 -4.64 7.40
C GLN A 126 6.50 -3.85 6.12
N ALA A 127 7.57 -3.15 5.70
CA ALA A 127 7.65 -2.50 4.40
C ALA A 127 9.04 -2.77 3.81
N GLY A 128 9.08 -3.41 2.64
CA GLY A 128 10.27 -3.55 1.82
C GLY A 128 10.36 -2.42 0.80
N ILE A 129 11.35 -1.54 0.92
CA ILE A 129 11.44 -0.33 0.08
C ILE A 129 12.82 -0.26 -0.55
N PHE A 130 12.92 0.03 -1.85
CA PHE A 130 14.21 0.30 -2.46
C PHE A 130 14.86 1.51 -1.80
N PRO A 131 16.17 1.47 -1.44
CA PRO A 131 16.83 2.58 -0.76
C PRO A 131 16.75 3.91 -1.52
N GLU A 132 16.61 3.87 -2.83
CA GLU A 132 16.46 5.04 -3.71
C GLU A 132 15.06 5.67 -3.63
N ASN A 133 14.07 4.96 -3.10
CA ASN A 133 12.72 5.49 -2.93
C ASN A 133 12.59 6.30 -1.62
N VAL A 134 13.36 7.40 -1.56
CA VAL A 134 13.45 8.27 -0.37
C VAL A 134 12.09 8.80 0.08
N ALA A 135 11.18 9.05 -0.88
CA ALA A 135 9.83 9.55 -0.59
C ALA A 135 9.01 8.51 0.18
N SER A 136 9.06 7.24 -0.22
CA SER A 136 8.37 6.15 0.47
C SER A 136 8.98 5.91 1.86
N ILE A 137 10.31 5.93 1.99
CA ILE A 137 11.00 5.80 3.27
C ILE A 137 10.56 6.89 4.25
N ALA A 138 10.57 8.15 3.81
CA ALA A 138 10.16 9.29 4.62
C ALA A 138 8.67 9.19 5.03
N LEU A 139 7.81 8.75 4.11
CA LEU A 139 6.40 8.50 4.38
C LEU A 139 6.21 7.48 5.51
N HIS A 140 6.84 6.30 5.40
CA HIS A 140 6.71 5.24 6.40
C HIS A 140 7.26 5.68 7.77
N LYS A 141 8.43 6.34 7.80
CA LYS A 141 8.98 6.91 9.04
C LYS A 141 8.02 7.91 9.69
N SER A 142 7.36 8.75 8.90
CA SER A 142 6.38 9.72 9.42
C SER A 142 5.13 9.07 10.02
N CYS A 143 4.90 7.78 9.75
CA CYS A 143 3.81 6.96 10.29
C CYS A 143 4.27 5.93 11.34
N GLY A 144 5.46 6.12 11.93
CA GLY A 144 5.94 5.33 13.06
C GLY A 144 6.69 4.05 12.70
N PHE A 145 7.09 3.88 11.43
CA PHE A 145 7.98 2.79 11.04
C PHE A 145 9.43 3.13 11.40
N ARG A 146 10.17 2.15 11.90
CA ARG A 146 11.61 2.22 12.13
C ARG A 146 12.37 1.41 11.07
N GLU A 147 13.60 1.75 10.81
CA GLU A 147 14.48 0.93 9.99
C GLU A 147 14.95 -0.31 10.76
N VAL A 148 14.89 -1.46 10.11
CA VAL A 148 15.45 -2.72 10.61
C VAL A 148 16.84 -2.92 10.03
N GLY A 149 17.01 -2.71 8.73
CA GLY A 149 18.27 -2.84 8.05
C GLY A 149 18.14 -3.05 6.54
N VAL A 150 19.24 -3.02 5.84
CA VAL A 150 19.31 -3.20 4.39
C VAL A 150 19.58 -4.67 4.05
N ARG A 151 18.69 -5.26 3.26
CA ARG A 151 18.80 -6.60 2.69
C ARG A 151 19.48 -6.48 1.32
N ARG A 152 20.79 -6.73 1.31
CA ARG A 152 21.61 -6.53 0.11
C ARG A 152 21.31 -7.58 -0.95
N ARG A 153 21.16 -7.15 -2.20
CA ARG A 153 20.95 -7.99 -3.39
C ARG A 153 19.90 -9.08 -3.19
N ILE A 154 18.78 -8.72 -2.56
CA ILE A 154 17.76 -9.70 -2.18
C ILE A 154 16.92 -10.17 -3.36
N GLY A 155 16.81 -9.38 -4.42
CA GLY A 155 16.05 -9.69 -5.61
C GLY A 155 16.63 -9.05 -6.86
N LYS A 156 16.21 -9.52 -8.02
CA LYS A 156 16.54 -8.93 -9.30
C LYS A 156 15.34 -8.17 -9.87
N LEU A 157 15.58 -6.99 -10.44
CA LEU A 157 14.66 -6.30 -11.32
C LEU A 157 15.30 -6.30 -12.72
N GLY A 158 14.76 -7.10 -13.63
CA GLY A 158 15.49 -7.47 -14.84
C GLY A 158 16.82 -8.16 -14.50
N ASP A 159 17.92 -7.69 -15.05
CA ASP A 159 19.25 -8.22 -14.78
C ASP A 159 19.97 -7.53 -13.61
N THR A 160 19.35 -6.53 -13.01
CA THR A 160 19.97 -5.72 -11.94
C THR A 160 19.59 -6.23 -10.56
N TRP A 161 20.60 -6.58 -9.75
CA TRP A 161 20.40 -6.87 -8.33
C TRP A 161 20.00 -5.60 -7.57
N ARG A 162 18.97 -5.71 -6.74
CA ARG A 162 18.47 -4.58 -5.95
C ARG A 162 18.56 -4.89 -4.45
N ASP A 163 18.92 -3.87 -3.72
CA ASP A 163 18.85 -3.86 -2.27
C ASP A 163 17.42 -3.46 -1.83
N VAL A 164 17.03 -3.92 -0.65
CA VAL A 164 15.74 -3.51 -0.03
C VAL A 164 16.01 -3.07 1.41
N LEU A 165 15.62 -1.85 1.73
CA LEU A 165 15.53 -1.38 3.10
C LEU A 165 14.27 -1.97 3.72
N LEU A 166 14.45 -2.76 4.78
CA LEU A 166 13.33 -3.27 5.59
C LEU A 166 13.00 -2.26 6.68
N LEU A 167 11.75 -1.83 6.68
CA LEU A 167 11.16 -1.07 7.78
C LEU A 167 10.10 -1.91 8.48
N GLU A 168 9.89 -1.67 9.76
CA GLU A 168 8.81 -2.30 10.51
C GLU A 168 8.10 -1.32 11.46
N ARG A 169 6.86 -1.61 11.76
CA ARG A 169 6.08 -0.96 12.81
C ARG A 169 5.41 -2.01 13.69
N ARG A 170 5.73 -2.01 14.99
CA ARG A 170 5.06 -2.85 15.99
C ARG A 170 3.88 -2.09 16.58
N SER A 171 2.71 -2.71 16.58
CA SER A 171 1.52 -2.16 17.25
C SER A 171 1.72 -2.17 18.77
N SER A 172 1.22 -1.13 19.43
CA SER A 172 1.05 -1.10 20.88
C SER A 172 -0.34 -1.51 21.35
N LYS A 173 -1.24 -1.83 20.41
CA LYS A 173 -2.66 -2.15 20.67
C LYS A 173 -2.98 -3.62 20.39
N ALA A 174 -2.38 -4.19 19.34
CA ALA A 174 -2.62 -5.56 18.91
C ALA A 174 -1.46 -6.47 19.29
N GLY A 175 -1.76 -7.73 19.67
CA GLY A 175 -0.76 -8.75 19.96
C GLY A 175 0.01 -8.56 21.28
N ASN A 176 -0.65 -8.01 22.28
CA ASN A 176 -0.16 -7.88 23.66
C ASN A 176 -0.66 -9.04 24.50
#